data_6b260de8e8d8b0f752e7813af561382b
#
_entry.id   6b260de8e8d8b0f752e7813af561382b
#
_cell.length_a   1.000
_cell.length_b   1.000
_cell.length_c   1.000
_cell.angle_alpha   90.00
_cell.angle_beta   90.00
_cell.angle_gamma   90.00
#
_symmetry.space_group_name_H-M   'P 1'
#
loop_
_entity.id
_entity.type
_entity.pdbx_description
1 polymer ?
#
loop_
_entity_poly.entity_id
_entity_poly.type
_entity_poly.pdbx_seq_one_letter_code
_entity_poly.pdbx_strand_id
1 'polypeptide(L)'
;MDTDLFSSVVHHIIGQQISTKAQATIWQRMQDALGEVNAETIVSAGVPRLQGLGMTFRKAEYITDFAEKVHTGAFDLDAVEHMSD
;
A
#
# COMPACT_ATOMS: atom_id res chain seq x y z
N MET A 1 5.67 -7.26 -12.86
CA MET A 1 4.69 -6.30 -12.33
C MET A 1 5.31 -4.92 -12.18
N ASP A 2 4.51 -3.90 -12.41
CA ASP A 2 5.00 -2.52 -12.33
C ASP A 2 4.97 -2.03 -10.89
N THR A 3 6.16 -1.84 -10.30
CA THR A 3 6.29 -1.36 -8.92
C THR A 3 5.72 0.06 -8.77
N ASP A 4 5.87 0.90 -9.80
CA ASP A 4 5.34 2.25 -9.75
C ASP A 4 3.80 2.25 -9.67
N LEU A 5 3.16 1.38 -10.41
CA LEU A 5 1.70 1.26 -10.36
C LEU A 5 1.25 0.79 -8.97
N PHE A 6 1.92 -0.20 -8.42
CA PHE A 6 1.63 -0.68 -7.08
C PHE A 6 1.78 0.43 -6.04
N SER A 7 2.90 1.15 -6.10
CA SER A 7 3.16 2.26 -5.18
C SER A 7 2.09 3.35 -5.30
N SER A 8 1.66 3.65 -6.52
CA SER A 8 0.63 4.66 -6.75
C SER A 8 -0.70 4.26 -6.12
N VAL A 9 -1.08 2.99 -6.23
CA VAL A 9 -2.31 2.50 -5.62
C VAL A 9 -2.23 2.58 -4.10
N VAL A 10 -1.13 2.13 -3.52
CA VAL A 10 -0.93 2.19 -2.07
C VAL A 10 -0.96 3.63 -1.58
N HIS A 11 -0.28 4.53 -2.27
CA HIS A 11 -0.27 5.94 -1.94
C HIS A 11 -1.68 6.53 -1.93
N HIS A 12 -2.48 6.16 -2.92
CA HIS A 12 -3.87 6.59 -3.01
C HIS A 12 -4.71 6.07 -1.84
N ILE A 13 -4.53 4.81 -1.48
CA ILE A 13 -5.25 4.21 -0.35
C ILE A 13 -4.92 4.95 0.93
N ILE A 14 -3.64 5.23 1.16
CA ILE A 14 -3.20 5.95 2.36
C ILE A 14 -3.86 7.33 2.42
N GLY A 15 -4.01 7.99 1.28
CA GLY A 15 -4.56 9.34 1.22
C GLY A 15 -6.06 9.44 1.40
N GLN A 16 -6.77 8.31 1.42
CA GLN A 16 -8.21 8.36 1.58
C GLN A 16 -8.60 8.88 2.96
N GLN A 17 -9.47 9.88 2.99
CA GLN A 17 -10.03 10.45 4.23
C GLN A 17 -9.02 11.16 5.12
N ILE A 18 -7.85 11.51 4.57
CA ILE A 18 -6.85 12.30 5.33
C ILE A 18 -6.32 13.41 4.44
N SER A 19 -5.66 14.40 5.08
CA SER A 19 -5.08 15.52 4.34
C SER A 19 -3.86 15.08 3.54
N THR A 20 -3.51 15.87 2.53
CA THR A 20 -2.32 15.62 1.73
C THR A 20 -1.06 15.60 2.59
N LYS A 21 -1.00 16.48 3.59
CA LYS A 21 0.14 16.54 4.50
C LYS A 21 0.27 15.26 5.31
N ALA A 22 -0.84 14.78 5.85
CA ALA A 22 -0.84 13.53 6.62
C ALA A 22 -0.46 12.34 5.74
N GLN A 23 -0.97 12.31 4.51
CA GLN A 23 -0.62 11.30 3.53
C GLN A 23 0.89 11.26 3.28
N ALA A 24 1.48 12.41 3.07
CA ALA A 24 2.91 12.52 2.80
C ALA A 24 3.73 12.02 4.00
N THR A 25 3.30 12.33 5.22
CA THR A 25 3.98 11.89 6.42
C THR A 25 3.95 10.36 6.54
N ILE A 26 2.79 9.75 6.34
CA ILE A 26 2.67 8.30 6.43
C ILE A 26 3.49 7.63 5.32
N TRP A 27 3.43 8.18 4.12
CA TRP A 27 4.20 7.65 2.99
C TRP A 27 5.70 7.68 3.27
N GLN A 28 6.19 8.79 3.82
CA GLN A 28 7.60 8.91 4.18
C GLN A 28 7.99 7.88 5.23
N ARG A 29 7.14 7.67 6.23
CA ARG A 29 7.38 6.66 7.26
C ARG A 29 7.43 5.26 6.68
N MET A 30 6.56 4.96 5.72
CA MET A 30 6.59 3.67 5.03
C MET A 30 7.92 3.46 4.31
N GLN A 31 8.39 4.47 3.59
CA GLN A 31 9.66 4.38 2.88
C GLN A 31 10.83 4.20 3.84
N ASP A 32 10.81 4.90 4.97
CA ASP A 32 11.86 4.79 5.98
C ASP A 32 11.85 3.40 6.64
N ALA A 33 10.68 2.87 6.90
CA ALA A 33 10.55 1.59 7.60
C ALA A 33 10.83 0.40 6.67
N LEU A 34 10.37 0.47 5.42
CA LEU A 34 10.41 -0.65 4.49
C LEU A 34 11.55 -0.54 3.48
N GLY A 35 12.11 0.64 3.32
CA GLY A 35 13.09 0.93 2.29
C GLY A 35 12.44 1.14 0.94
N GLU A 36 11.88 0.10 0.37
CA GLU A 36 11.14 0.18 -0.88
C GLU A 36 9.71 -0.28 -0.62
N VAL A 37 8.74 0.47 -1.12
CA VAL A 37 7.33 0.12 -0.95
C VAL A 37 6.88 -0.76 -2.12
N ASN A 38 6.81 -2.06 -1.86
CA ASN A 38 6.32 -3.01 -2.85
C ASN A 38 5.55 -4.12 -2.14
N ALA A 39 4.98 -5.03 -2.92
CA ALA A 39 4.14 -6.09 -2.35
C ALA A 39 4.91 -6.95 -1.35
N GLU A 40 6.14 -7.29 -1.67
CA GLU A 40 6.95 -8.14 -0.80
C GLU A 40 7.24 -7.48 0.55
N THR A 41 7.66 -6.20 0.54
CA THR A 41 7.98 -5.50 1.78
C THR A 41 6.75 -5.29 2.65
N ILE A 42 5.61 -5.04 2.05
CA ILE A 42 4.37 -4.83 2.80
C ILE A 42 3.91 -6.14 3.44
N VAL A 43 3.94 -7.23 2.70
CA VAL A 43 3.56 -8.55 3.24
C VAL A 43 4.50 -8.94 4.38
N SER A 44 5.79 -8.68 4.21
CA SER A 44 6.77 -8.98 5.26
C SER A 44 6.55 -8.15 6.52
N ALA A 45 6.14 -6.89 6.36
CA ALA A 45 5.89 -6.01 7.50
C ALA A 45 4.66 -6.46 8.30
N GLY A 46 3.56 -6.72 7.59
CA GLY A 46 2.33 -7.14 8.24
C GLY A 46 1.50 -5.97 8.77
N VAL A 47 0.27 -6.28 9.17
CA VAL A 47 -0.70 -5.28 9.63
C VAL A 47 -0.22 -4.49 10.84
N PRO A 48 0.30 -5.14 11.92
CA PRO A 48 0.71 -4.38 13.11
C PRO A 48 1.78 -3.33 12.82
N ARG A 49 2.74 -3.67 11.98
CA ARG A 49 3.81 -2.74 11.64
C ARG A 49 3.30 -1.55 10.83
N LEU A 50 2.41 -1.81 9.86
CA LEU A 50 1.82 -0.75 9.07
C LEU A 50 0.98 0.17 9.93
N GLN A 51 0.22 -0.39 10.85
CA GLN A 51 -0.59 0.41 11.78
C GLN A 51 0.30 1.33 12.61
N GLY A 52 1.45 0.83 13.03
CA GLY A 52 2.42 1.61 13.79
C GLY A 52 2.99 2.80 13.04
N LEU A 53 2.84 2.83 11.73
CA LEU A 53 3.31 3.95 10.91
C LEU A 53 2.35 5.14 10.90
N GLY A 54 1.18 5.00 11.51
CA GLY A 54 0.23 6.10 11.63
C GLY A 54 -1.08 5.91 10.89
N MET A 55 -1.29 4.76 10.27
CA MET A 55 -2.55 4.48 9.59
C MET A 55 -3.49 3.69 10.49
N THR A 56 -4.79 3.69 10.16
CA THR A 56 -5.77 2.92 10.91
C THR A 56 -5.58 1.43 10.67
N PHE A 57 -6.07 0.63 11.59
CA PHE A 57 -6.03 -0.83 11.44
C PHE A 57 -6.68 -1.27 10.13
N ARG A 58 -7.82 -0.68 9.80
CA ARG A 58 -8.55 -1.03 8.58
C ARG A 58 -7.72 -0.76 7.33
N LYS A 59 -7.04 0.39 7.27
CA LYS A 59 -6.18 0.72 6.14
C LYS A 59 -4.99 -0.22 6.06
N ALA A 60 -4.37 -0.50 7.20
CA ALA A 60 -3.24 -1.42 7.25
C ALA A 60 -3.64 -2.80 6.75
N GLU A 61 -4.80 -3.29 7.17
CA GLU A 61 -5.33 -4.57 6.74
C GLU A 61 -5.62 -4.57 5.24
N TYR A 62 -6.24 -3.50 4.75
CA TYR A 62 -6.57 -3.38 3.33
C TYR A 62 -5.31 -3.40 2.47
N ILE A 63 -4.30 -2.63 2.85
CA ILE A 63 -3.05 -2.55 2.11
C ILE A 63 -2.32 -3.89 2.13
N THR A 64 -2.29 -4.54 3.29
CA THR A 64 -1.63 -5.84 3.42
C THR A 64 -2.32 -6.88 2.57
N ASP A 65 -3.66 -6.90 2.58
CA ASP A 65 -4.43 -7.84 1.76
C ASP A 65 -4.17 -7.60 0.28
N PHE A 66 -4.18 -6.35 -0.15
CA PHE A 66 -3.88 -6.00 -1.54
C PHE A 66 -2.47 -6.45 -1.93
N ALA A 67 -1.49 -6.18 -1.07
CA ALA A 67 -0.11 -6.57 -1.34
C ALA A 67 0.03 -8.09 -1.41
N GLU A 68 -0.67 -8.79 -0.55
CA GLU A 68 -0.63 -10.26 -0.54
C GLU A 68 -1.18 -10.82 -1.84
N LYS A 69 -2.29 -10.28 -2.32
CA LYS A 69 -2.88 -10.71 -3.58
C LYS A 69 -1.96 -10.44 -4.76
N VAL A 70 -1.32 -9.29 -4.79
CA VAL A 70 -0.36 -8.95 -5.84
C VAL A 70 0.85 -9.88 -5.77
N HIS A 71 1.36 -10.12 -4.57
CA HIS A 71 2.55 -10.94 -4.34
C HIS A 71 2.33 -12.40 -4.78
N THR A 72 1.15 -12.94 -4.52
CA THR A 72 0.83 -14.31 -4.88
C THR A 72 0.34 -14.47 -6.31
N GLY A 73 0.10 -13.36 -7.00
CA GLY A 73 -0.41 -13.40 -8.37
C GLY A 73 -1.93 -13.54 -8.46
N ALA A 74 -2.63 -13.48 -7.33
CA ALA A 74 -4.08 -13.58 -7.31
C ALA A 74 -4.78 -12.31 -7.80
N PHE A 75 -4.05 -11.21 -7.86
CA PHE A 75 -4.56 -9.91 -8.26
C PHE A 75 -3.75 -9.39 -9.45
N ASP A 76 -4.45 -9.01 -10.52
CA ASP A 76 -3.83 -8.51 -11.74
C ASP A 76 -4.00 -7.01 -11.84
N LEU A 77 -2.90 -6.26 -11.65
CA LEU A 77 -2.93 -4.81 -11.74
C LEU A 77 -3.30 -4.32 -13.14
N ASP A 78 -2.91 -5.06 -14.16
CA ASP A 78 -3.27 -4.70 -15.53
C ASP A 78 -4.77 -4.81 -15.73
N ALA A 79 -5.40 -5.81 -15.18
CA ALA A 79 -6.85 -5.97 -15.25
C ALA A 79 -7.56 -4.82 -14.53
N VAL A 80 -7.02 -4.38 -13.38
CA VAL A 80 -7.59 -3.26 -12.64
C VAL A 80 -7.52 -1.98 -13.48
N GLU A 81 -6.41 -1.76 -14.17
CA GLU A 81 -6.26 -0.61 -15.04
C GLU A 81 -7.33 -0.59 -16.14
N HIS A 82 -7.60 -1.73 -16.73
CA HIS A 82 -8.59 -1.84 -17.78
C HIS A 82 -10.02 -1.74 -17.27
N MET A 83 -10.23 -2.09 -16.02
CA MET A 83 -11.56 -2.08 -15.42
C MET A 83 -11.99 -0.72 -14.93
N SER A 84 -11.10 0.21 -14.85
CA SER A 84 -11.38 1.46 -14.18
C SER A 84 -12.40 2.33 -14.87
N ASP A 85 -12.90 2.00 -15.89
CA ASP A 85 -13.83 2.78 -16.55
C ASP A 85 -14.72 3.44 -15.98
#